data_5e8335d6d9ff7f07339db11ce7fb21cf
#
_entry.id   5e8335d6d9ff7f07339db11ce7fb21cf
#
_cell.length_a   1.000
_cell.length_b   1.000
_cell.length_c   1.000
_cell.angle_alpha   90.00
_cell.angle_beta   90.00
_cell.angle_gamma   90.00
#
_symmetry.space_group_name_H-M   'P 1'
#
loop_
_entity.id
_entity.type
_entity.pdbx_description
1 polymer ?
#
loop_
_entity_poly.entity_id
_entity_poly.type
_entity_poly.pdbx_seq_one_letter_code
_entity_poly.pdbx_strand_id
1 'polypeptide(L)'
;MTLDPAAVRQHLNAAASALDTDAQGKAYEKLIVYLFESTPGCLAEPNVISAFGSEQVDVAVGNWQASDGPTLLPPTFLVECKDWSKPVDSSTLGYFINTLANRSVEVGLMIAARGITGDPRDFTYAHSLLIQASARRIRVLVITTHEIAELTCSADFVEMLNRRYLRAVASGMGAPG
;
A
#
# COMPACT_ATOMS: atom_id res chain seq x y z
N MET A 1 -4.97 -17.00 9.77
CA MET A 1 -3.70 -16.75 10.50
C MET A 1 -3.87 -15.45 11.26
N THR A 2 -3.32 -15.29 12.46
CA THR A 2 -3.39 -14.01 13.21
C THR A 2 -2.06 -13.30 13.06
N LEU A 3 -2.09 -11.96 12.90
CA LEU A 3 -0.88 -11.15 12.83
C LEU A 3 -0.09 -11.26 14.14
N ASP A 4 1.20 -11.58 14.01
CA ASP A 4 2.16 -11.61 15.11
C ASP A 4 3.13 -10.43 14.97
N PRO A 5 3.21 -9.50 15.92
CA PRO A 5 4.15 -8.37 15.88
C PRO A 5 5.62 -8.81 15.79
N ALA A 6 5.97 -9.98 16.31
CA ALA A 6 7.35 -10.50 16.21
C ALA A 6 7.68 -10.87 14.75
N ALA A 7 6.74 -11.49 14.04
CA ALA A 7 6.89 -11.80 12.62
C ALA A 7 6.95 -10.52 11.77
N VAL A 8 6.14 -9.51 12.06
CA VAL A 8 6.23 -8.19 11.39
C VAL A 8 7.63 -7.59 11.55
N ARG A 9 8.16 -7.55 12.77
CA ARG A 9 9.52 -7.05 13.03
C ARG A 9 10.59 -7.89 12.32
N GLN A 10 10.42 -9.21 12.25
CA GLN A 10 11.35 -10.08 11.52
C GLN A 10 11.37 -9.74 10.03
N HIS A 11 10.22 -9.56 9.39
CA HIS A 11 10.13 -9.14 7.98
C HIS A 11 10.74 -7.76 7.75
N LEU A 12 10.46 -6.77 8.61
CA LEU A 12 11.06 -5.43 8.53
C LEU A 12 12.58 -5.48 8.67
N ASN A 13 13.10 -6.26 9.60
CA ASN A 13 14.54 -6.44 9.78
C ASN A 13 15.18 -7.14 8.57
N ALA A 14 14.52 -8.14 7.99
CA ALA A 14 15.00 -8.79 6.77
C ALA A 14 15.10 -7.79 5.59
N ALA A 15 14.10 -6.91 5.45
CA ALA A 15 14.14 -5.85 4.45
C ALA A 15 15.25 -4.81 4.72
N ALA A 16 15.44 -4.41 5.99
CA ALA A 16 16.46 -3.45 6.38
C ALA A 16 17.89 -3.98 6.23
N SER A 17 18.10 -5.30 6.36
CA SER A 17 19.39 -5.98 6.23
C SER A 17 19.66 -6.55 4.84
N ALA A 18 18.78 -6.32 3.86
CA ALA A 18 18.97 -6.79 2.50
C ALA A 18 20.22 -6.18 1.85
N LEU A 19 20.93 -7.00 1.08
CA LEU A 19 22.23 -6.62 0.49
C LEU A 19 22.10 -5.68 -0.72
N ASP A 20 20.94 -5.73 -1.38
CA ASP A 20 20.61 -4.92 -2.56
C ASP A 20 19.13 -4.59 -2.62
N THR A 21 18.76 -3.71 -3.56
CA THR A 21 17.40 -3.22 -3.72
C THR A 21 16.41 -4.29 -4.18
N ASP A 22 16.85 -5.29 -4.95
CA ASP A 22 15.99 -6.40 -5.40
C ASP A 22 15.63 -7.32 -4.22
N ALA A 23 16.63 -7.71 -3.43
CA ALA A 23 16.41 -8.49 -2.21
C ALA A 23 15.55 -7.73 -1.19
N GLN A 24 15.73 -6.41 -1.09
CA GLN A 24 14.92 -5.55 -0.22
C GLN A 24 13.47 -5.50 -0.70
N GLY A 25 13.22 -5.30 -2.00
CA GLY A 25 11.88 -5.33 -2.58
C GLY A 25 11.16 -6.65 -2.30
N LYS A 26 11.81 -7.79 -2.55
CA LYS A 26 11.27 -9.12 -2.26
C LYS A 26 10.97 -9.34 -0.77
N ALA A 27 11.75 -8.76 0.13
CA ALA A 27 11.49 -8.85 1.56
C ALA A 27 10.23 -8.07 1.96
N TYR A 28 10.01 -6.90 1.35
CA TYR A 28 8.78 -6.13 1.56
C TYR A 28 7.56 -6.79 0.93
N GLU A 29 7.66 -7.37 -0.27
CA GLU A 29 6.58 -8.15 -0.86
C GLU A 29 6.13 -9.27 0.09
N LYS A 30 7.07 -10.01 0.68
CA LYS A 30 6.78 -11.06 1.69
C LYS A 30 6.09 -10.49 2.94
N LEU A 31 6.52 -9.31 3.40
CA LEU A 31 5.84 -8.63 4.51
C LEU A 31 4.39 -8.31 4.16
N ILE A 32 4.14 -7.77 2.97
CA ILE A 32 2.79 -7.39 2.54
C ILE A 32 1.89 -8.63 2.38
N VAL A 33 2.40 -9.68 1.76
CA VAL A 33 1.68 -10.95 1.67
C VAL A 33 1.33 -11.44 3.08
N TYR A 34 2.29 -11.46 4.01
CA TYR A 34 2.05 -11.86 5.39
C TYR A 34 0.97 -11.02 6.09
N LEU A 35 1.01 -9.68 5.93
CA LEU A 35 0.02 -8.78 6.52
C LEU A 35 -1.40 -9.10 6.02
N PHE A 36 -1.58 -9.26 4.70
CA PHE A 36 -2.89 -9.53 4.14
C PHE A 36 -3.38 -10.96 4.40
N GLU A 37 -2.51 -11.97 4.37
CA GLU A 37 -2.87 -13.34 4.75
C GLU A 37 -3.21 -13.47 6.25
N SER A 38 -2.70 -12.57 7.08
CA SER A 38 -3.06 -12.46 8.50
C SER A 38 -4.30 -11.61 8.73
N THR A 39 -4.90 -11.04 7.68
CA THR A 39 -6.07 -10.16 7.76
C THR A 39 -7.33 -10.95 7.36
N PRO A 40 -8.37 -10.97 8.20
CA PRO A 40 -9.61 -11.69 7.89
C PRO A 40 -10.22 -11.26 6.56
N GLY A 41 -10.58 -12.22 5.73
CA GLY A 41 -11.22 -12.00 4.43
C GLY A 41 -10.30 -11.48 3.34
N CYS A 42 -8.98 -11.44 3.55
CA CYS A 42 -8.02 -11.07 2.52
C CYS A 42 -7.28 -12.28 1.94
N LEU A 43 -6.99 -12.20 0.63
CA LEU A 43 -6.13 -13.10 -0.12
C LEU A 43 -5.09 -12.25 -0.84
N ALA A 44 -3.81 -12.58 -0.74
CA ALA A 44 -2.73 -11.86 -1.38
C ALA A 44 -2.09 -12.71 -2.50
N GLU A 45 -1.99 -12.16 -3.71
CA GLU A 45 -1.32 -12.78 -4.84
C GLU A 45 -0.10 -11.92 -5.22
N PRO A 46 1.13 -12.38 -4.97
CA PRO A 46 2.34 -11.62 -5.28
C PRO A 46 2.71 -11.68 -6.77
N ASN A 47 3.47 -10.68 -7.23
CA ASN A 47 4.13 -10.62 -8.54
C ASN A 47 3.17 -10.77 -9.74
N VAL A 48 2.06 -10.04 -9.72
CA VAL A 48 1.07 -10.11 -10.77
C VAL A 48 1.52 -9.31 -12.00
N ILE A 49 1.79 -10.03 -13.09
CA ILE A 49 2.24 -9.44 -14.37
C ILE A 49 1.03 -9.25 -15.28
N SER A 50 0.97 -8.13 -16.00
CA SER A 50 -0.07 -7.87 -17.02
C SER A 50 0.01 -8.90 -18.16
N ALA A 51 -1.11 -9.10 -18.87
CA ALA A 51 -1.20 -10.07 -19.98
C ALA A 51 -0.15 -9.87 -21.09
N PHE A 52 0.34 -8.65 -21.26
CA PHE A 52 1.37 -8.30 -22.23
C PHE A 52 2.78 -8.18 -21.63
N GLY A 53 2.96 -8.49 -20.35
CA GLY A 53 4.26 -8.38 -19.66
C GLY A 53 4.77 -6.96 -19.49
N SER A 54 3.95 -5.94 -19.79
CA SER A 54 4.35 -4.53 -19.79
C SER A 54 4.32 -3.86 -18.41
N GLU A 55 3.56 -4.43 -17.47
CA GLU A 55 3.40 -3.89 -16.12
C GLU A 55 3.39 -5.04 -15.10
N GLN A 56 4.15 -4.88 -14.05
CA GLN A 56 4.14 -5.74 -12.88
C GLN A 56 3.58 -4.97 -11.69
N VAL A 57 2.81 -5.64 -10.84
CA VAL A 57 2.33 -5.15 -9.56
C VAL A 57 2.86 -6.08 -8.49
N ASP A 58 3.37 -5.53 -7.40
CA ASP A 58 4.01 -6.33 -6.36
C ASP A 58 3.03 -7.29 -5.70
N VAL A 59 1.82 -6.82 -5.35
CA VAL A 59 0.78 -7.69 -4.78
C VAL A 59 -0.61 -7.25 -5.25
N ALA A 60 -1.43 -8.21 -5.70
CA ALA A 60 -2.87 -8.02 -5.85
C ALA A 60 -3.61 -8.61 -4.64
N VAL A 61 -4.59 -7.89 -4.12
CA VAL A 61 -5.36 -8.32 -2.94
C VAL A 61 -6.81 -8.48 -3.29
N GLY A 62 -7.35 -9.68 -3.02
CA GLY A 62 -8.77 -9.97 -2.96
C GLY A 62 -9.28 -9.72 -1.54
N ASN A 63 -10.41 -9.02 -1.42
CA ASN A 63 -11.07 -8.70 -0.15
C ASN A 63 -12.52 -9.20 -0.18
N TRP A 64 -12.79 -10.27 0.54
CA TRP A 64 -14.12 -10.90 0.59
C TRP A 64 -15.08 -10.23 1.56
N GLN A 65 -14.76 -9.04 2.04
CA GLN A 65 -15.64 -8.24 2.90
C GLN A 65 -16.04 -8.95 4.20
N ALA A 66 -15.11 -9.72 4.80
CA ALA A 66 -15.35 -10.32 6.10
C ALA A 66 -15.65 -9.24 7.15
N SER A 67 -16.54 -9.52 8.09
CA SER A 67 -17.02 -8.52 9.08
C SER A 67 -15.90 -7.95 9.97
N ASP A 68 -14.83 -8.69 10.16
CA ASP A 68 -13.62 -8.33 10.90
C ASP A 68 -12.44 -7.96 10.00
N GLY A 69 -12.68 -7.86 8.68
CA GLY A 69 -11.74 -7.42 7.64
C GLY A 69 -11.89 -5.95 7.25
N PRO A 70 -11.13 -5.48 6.24
CA PRO A 70 -11.17 -4.10 5.77
C PRO A 70 -12.41 -3.81 4.90
N THR A 71 -13.59 -3.78 5.53
CA THR A 71 -14.90 -3.68 4.87
C THR A 71 -15.13 -2.42 4.06
N LEU A 72 -14.36 -1.34 4.30
CA LEU A 72 -14.47 -0.10 3.52
C LEU A 72 -13.68 -0.16 2.21
N LEU A 73 -12.71 -1.05 2.07
CA LEU A 73 -11.96 -1.22 0.84
C LEU A 73 -12.76 -2.04 -0.19
N PRO A 74 -12.55 -1.81 -1.50
CA PRO A 74 -13.23 -2.58 -2.54
C PRO A 74 -12.83 -4.07 -2.51
N PRO A 75 -13.59 -4.94 -3.22
CA PRO A 75 -13.29 -6.37 -3.31
C PRO A 75 -11.92 -6.71 -3.91
N THR A 76 -11.33 -5.79 -4.67
CA THR A 76 -9.99 -5.98 -5.25
C THR A 76 -9.23 -4.66 -5.22
N PHE A 77 -7.99 -4.69 -4.80
CA PHE A 77 -7.07 -3.56 -4.84
C PHE A 77 -5.62 -4.03 -5.06
N LEU A 78 -4.76 -3.12 -5.49
CA LEU A 78 -3.36 -3.42 -5.79
C LEU A 78 -2.45 -2.80 -4.74
N VAL A 79 -1.31 -3.43 -4.50
CA VAL A 79 -0.28 -2.94 -3.58
C VAL A 79 1.03 -2.80 -4.33
N GLU A 80 1.69 -1.67 -4.13
CA GLU A 80 3.01 -1.35 -4.67
C GLU A 80 3.94 -0.97 -3.52
N CYS A 81 5.14 -1.51 -3.54
CA CYS A 81 6.19 -1.25 -2.56
C CYS A 81 7.28 -0.40 -3.19
N LYS A 82 7.54 0.79 -2.69
CA LYS A 82 8.52 1.71 -3.29
C LYS A 82 9.35 2.49 -2.28
N ASP A 83 10.56 2.76 -2.74
CA ASP A 83 11.50 3.75 -2.23
C ASP A 83 11.83 3.62 -0.73
N TRP A 84 12.79 2.78 -0.44
CA TRP A 84 13.20 2.43 0.91
C TRP A 84 14.14 3.45 1.54
N SER A 85 14.83 4.25 0.74
CA SER A 85 15.84 5.22 1.18
C SER A 85 15.36 6.67 1.25
N LYS A 86 14.35 7.04 0.48
CA LYS A 86 13.79 8.40 0.37
C LYS A 86 12.27 8.38 0.14
N PRO A 87 11.59 9.51 0.33
CA PRO A 87 10.16 9.63 0.02
C PRO A 87 9.86 9.34 -1.46
N VAL A 88 8.74 8.69 -1.73
CA VAL A 88 8.27 8.40 -3.09
C VAL A 88 7.99 9.71 -3.84
N ASP A 89 8.56 9.86 -5.01
CA ASP A 89 8.38 11.04 -5.84
C ASP A 89 7.09 11.01 -6.68
N SER A 90 6.76 12.14 -7.28
CA SER A 90 5.56 12.29 -8.11
C SER A 90 5.59 11.42 -9.37
N SER A 91 6.75 11.11 -9.92
CA SER A 91 6.89 10.25 -11.10
C SER A 91 6.48 8.81 -10.79
N THR A 92 7.02 8.27 -9.71
CA THR A 92 6.71 6.92 -9.22
C THR A 92 5.22 6.79 -8.82
N LEU A 93 4.69 7.80 -8.11
CA LEU A 93 3.28 7.83 -7.75
C LEU A 93 2.37 7.92 -8.98
N GLY A 94 2.74 8.77 -9.96
CA GLY A 94 2.01 8.93 -11.23
C GLY A 94 1.99 7.64 -12.04
N TYR A 95 3.09 6.90 -12.07
CA TYR A 95 3.14 5.58 -12.72
C TYR A 95 2.16 4.61 -12.06
N PHE A 96 2.15 4.51 -10.74
CA PHE A 96 1.22 3.63 -10.03
C PHE A 96 -0.25 4.02 -10.24
N ILE A 97 -0.58 5.32 -10.22
CA ILE A 97 -1.92 5.82 -10.55
C ILE A 97 -2.35 5.39 -11.96
N ASN A 98 -1.44 5.47 -12.94
CA ASN A 98 -1.73 5.02 -14.31
C ASN A 98 -1.91 3.50 -14.38
N THR A 99 -1.12 2.71 -13.64
CA THR A 99 -1.29 1.26 -13.53
C THR A 99 -2.69 0.90 -12.98
N LEU A 100 -3.15 1.59 -11.94
CA LEU A 100 -4.51 1.43 -11.41
C LEU A 100 -5.57 1.76 -12.46
N ALA A 101 -5.41 2.89 -13.17
CA ALA A 101 -6.33 3.31 -14.22
C ALA A 101 -6.42 2.30 -15.37
N ASN A 102 -5.26 1.82 -15.86
CA ASN A 102 -5.17 0.84 -16.95
C ASN A 102 -5.84 -0.49 -16.60
N ARG A 103 -5.85 -0.85 -15.32
CA ARG A 103 -6.47 -2.09 -14.82
C ARG A 103 -7.89 -1.89 -14.30
N SER A 104 -8.44 -0.67 -14.39
CA SER A 104 -9.76 -0.31 -13.87
C SER A 104 -9.92 -0.63 -12.37
N VAL A 105 -8.84 -0.46 -11.59
CA VAL A 105 -8.82 -0.67 -10.15
C VAL A 105 -8.91 0.69 -9.46
N GLU A 106 -9.89 0.83 -8.57
CA GLU A 106 -10.19 2.12 -7.92
C GLU A 106 -9.28 2.43 -6.72
N VAL A 107 -8.68 1.41 -6.11
CA VAL A 107 -7.85 1.59 -4.91
C VAL A 107 -6.49 0.94 -5.10
N GLY A 108 -5.45 1.69 -4.80
CA GLY A 108 -4.08 1.22 -4.66
C GLY A 108 -3.54 1.51 -3.27
N LEU A 109 -2.75 0.59 -2.75
CA LEU A 109 -1.99 0.77 -1.52
C LEU A 109 -0.52 0.94 -1.88
N MET A 110 0.10 2.02 -1.44
CA MET A 110 1.53 2.26 -1.63
C MET A 110 2.26 2.14 -0.30
N ILE A 111 3.14 1.17 -0.20
CA ILE A 111 4.03 1.05 0.95
C ILE A 111 5.28 1.87 0.65
N ALA A 112 5.39 3.00 1.33
CA ALA A 112 6.50 3.94 1.17
C ALA A 112 7.22 4.08 2.51
N ALA A 113 8.44 3.57 2.61
CA ALA A 113 9.17 3.53 3.89
C ALA A 113 9.27 4.92 4.54
N ARG A 114 9.38 5.97 3.74
CA ARG A 114 9.50 7.37 4.18
C ARG A 114 8.38 8.28 3.68
N GLY A 115 7.22 7.71 3.33
CA GLY A 115 6.09 8.47 2.79
C GLY A 115 6.33 8.97 1.36
N ILE A 116 5.65 10.06 1.00
CA ILE A 116 5.73 10.69 -0.33
C ILE A 116 6.36 12.08 -0.24
N THR A 117 6.91 12.58 -1.36
CA THR A 117 7.55 13.90 -1.42
C THR A 117 6.55 15.05 -1.30
N GLY A 118 7.01 16.16 -0.73
CA GLY A 118 6.24 17.40 -0.57
C GLY A 118 5.59 17.55 0.80
N ASP A 119 5.17 18.78 1.11
CA ASP A 119 4.39 19.09 2.31
C ASP A 119 2.88 19.02 1.95
N PRO A 120 2.07 18.29 2.71
CA PRO A 120 0.61 18.27 2.51
C PRO A 120 -0.04 19.64 2.54
N ARG A 121 0.55 20.60 3.30
CA ARG A 121 0.05 21.97 3.43
C ARG A 121 0.29 22.82 2.19
N ASP A 122 1.34 22.51 1.44
CA ASP A 122 1.71 23.27 0.24
C ASP A 122 1.06 22.69 -1.03
N PHE A 123 0.33 21.57 -0.93
CA PHE A 123 -0.29 20.84 -2.06
C PHE A 123 0.67 20.57 -3.22
N THR A 124 1.96 20.37 -2.90
CA THR A 124 3.00 20.25 -3.91
C THR A 124 3.14 18.82 -4.42
N TYR A 125 3.40 18.69 -5.71
CA TYR A 125 3.81 17.47 -6.43
C TYR A 125 2.96 16.22 -6.11
N ALA A 126 3.49 15.28 -5.29
CA ALA A 126 2.86 14.00 -5.04
C ALA A 126 1.47 14.12 -4.37
N HIS A 127 1.29 15.09 -3.47
CA HIS A 127 -0.02 15.32 -2.84
C HIS A 127 -1.07 15.84 -3.84
N SER A 128 -0.68 16.71 -4.78
CA SER A 128 -1.59 17.16 -5.83
C SER A 128 -2.03 16.03 -6.78
N LEU A 129 -1.13 15.06 -7.05
CA LEU A 129 -1.48 13.87 -7.83
C LEU A 129 -2.51 12.99 -7.12
N LEU A 130 -2.44 12.82 -5.80
CA LEU A 130 -3.46 12.09 -5.03
C LEU A 130 -4.84 12.74 -5.17
N ILE A 131 -4.92 14.07 -5.08
CA ILE A 131 -6.17 14.81 -5.24
C ILE A 131 -6.71 14.65 -6.67
N GLN A 132 -5.86 14.79 -7.69
CA GLN A 132 -6.25 14.60 -9.10
C GLN A 132 -6.71 13.16 -9.38
N ALA A 133 -6.03 12.16 -8.82
CA ALA A 133 -6.44 10.76 -8.93
C ALA A 133 -7.80 10.53 -8.27
N SER A 134 -8.04 11.15 -7.10
CA SER A 134 -9.31 11.05 -6.39
C SER A 134 -10.48 11.61 -7.21
N ALA A 135 -10.28 12.71 -7.96
CA ALA A 135 -11.28 13.24 -8.90
C ALA A 135 -11.65 12.24 -10.01
N ARG A 136 -10.75 11.32 -10.33
CA ARG A 136 -10.95 10.20 -11.28
C ARG A 136 -11.43 8.91 -10.60
N ARG A 137 -11.85 8.98 -9.33
CA ARG A 137 -12.22 7.84 -8.47
C ARG A 137 -11.08 6.86 -8.14
N ILE A 138 -9.84 7.23 -8.42
CA ILE A 138 -8.67 6.43 -8.05
C ILE A 138 -8.14 6.96 -6.72
N ARG A 139 -7.99 6.08 -5.74
CA ARG A 139 -7.48 6.40 -4.40
C ARG A 139 -6.21 5.64 -4.13
N VAL A 140 -5.13 6.35 -3.85
CA VAL A 140 -3.89 5.73 -3.39
C VAL A 140 -3.76 5.96 -1.89
N LEU A 141 -3.69 4.86 -1.15
CA LEU A 141 -3.49 4.85 0.29
C LEU A 141 -1.99 4.66 0.55
N VAL A 142 -1.35 5.64 1.16
CA VAL A 142 0.08 5.57 1.46
C VAL A 142 0.26 5.12 2.91
N ILE A 143 1.04 4.06 3.13
CA ILE A 143 1.39 3.52 4.44
C ILE A 143 2.90 3.48 4.57
N THR A 144 3.41 3.88 5.72
CA THR A 144 4.85 3.87 6.02
C THR A 144 5.25 2.60 6.76
N THR A 145 6.53 2.24 6.68
CA THR A 145 7.08 1.12 7.46
C THR A 145 7.03 1.39 8.96
N HIS A 146 7.06 2.64 9.37
CA HIS A 146 6.90 3.03 10.78
C HIS A 146 5.50 2.66 11.28
N GLU A 147 4.44 2.98 10.53
CA GLU A 147 3.08 2.60 10.88
C GLU A 147 2.90 1.08 10.93
N ILE A 148 3.54 0.35 10.01
CA ILE A 148 3.53 -1.13 10.02
C ILE A 148 4.23 -1.68 11.28
N ALA A 149 5.33 -1.07 11.70
CA ALA A 149 6.08 -1.51 12.88
C ALA A 149 5.31 -1.37 14.21
N GLU A 150 4.32 -0.46 14.25
CA GLU A 150 3.47 -0.21 15.41
C GLU A 150 2.28 -1.18 15.52
N LEU A 151 2.04 -2.03 14.51
CA LEU A 151 0.94 -2.98 14.52
C LEU A 151 1.11 -4.04 15.63
N THR A 152 0.07 -4.27 16.41
CA THR A 152 0.04 -5.26 17.47
C THR A 152 -0.84 -6.46 17.16
N CYS A 153 -1.81 -6.30 16.24
CA CYS A 153 -2.72 -7.35 15.82
C CYS A 153 -3.34 -7.03 14.44
N SER A 154 -4.06 -8.00 13.86
CA SER A 154 -4.76 -7.81 12.58
C SER A 154 -5.80 -6.67 12.62
N ALA A 155 -6.46 -6.48 13.77
CA ALA A 155 -7.45 -5.41 13.91
C ALA A 155 -6.84 -4.01 13.77
N ASP A 156 -5.61 -3.78 14.25
CA ASP A 156 -4.91 -2.50 14.08
C ASP A 156 -4.65 -2.23 12.59
N PHE A 157 -4.25 -3.25 11.84
CA PHE A 157 -4.03 -3.13 10.41
C PHE A 157 -5.32 -2.82 9.65
N VAL A 158 -6.42 -3.54 9.98
CA VAL A 158 -7.75 -3.28 9.41
C VAL A 158 -8.21 -1.86 9.72
N GLU A 159 -8.07 -1.41 10.97
CA GLU A 159 -8.44 -0.05 11.37
C GLU A 159 -7.61 0.99 10.61
N MET A 160 -6.30 0.79 10.48
CA MET A 160 -5.42 1.67 9.71
C MET A 160 -5.86 1.78 8.26
N LEU A 161 -6.15 0.67 7.59
CA LEU A 161 -6.63 0.63 6.20
C LEU A 161 -7.96 1.39 6.06
N ASN A 162 -8.94 1.10 6.91
CA ASN A 162 -10.25 1.74 6.88
C ASN A 162 -10.15 3.25 7.14
N ARG A 163 -9.39 3.68 8.12
CA ARG A 163 -9.17 5.11 8.41
C ARG A 163 -8.48 5.82 7.26
N ARG A 164 -7.47 5.18 6.64
CA ARG A 164 -6.76 5.75 5.49
C ARG A 164 -7.69 5.91 4.29
N TYR A 165 -8.50 4.90 4.02
CA TYR A 165 -9.51 4.96 2.96
C TYR A 165 -10.53 6.09 3.20
N LEU A 166 -11.08 6.21 4.41
CA LEU A 166 -12.00 7.30 4.75
C LEU A 166 -11.38 8.68 4.53
N ARG A 167 -10.12 8.87 4.93
CA ARG A 167 -9.39 10.12 4.66
C ARG A 167 -9.24 10.38 3.17
N ALA A 168 -8.86 9.36 2.38
CA ALA A 168 -8.74 9.49 0.93
C ALA A 168 -10.06 9.87 0.26
N VAL A 169 -11.18 9.34 0.75
CA VAL A 169 -12.51 9.71 0.27
C VAL A 169 -12.90 11.13 0.67
N ALA A 170 -12.67 11.50 1.93
CA ALA A 170 -13.12 12.77 2.48
C ALA A 170 -12.29 13.98 2.03
N SER A 171 -10.97 13.82 1.88
CA SER A 171 -10.03 14.91 1.59
C SER A 171 -9.29 14.77 0.25
N GLY A 172 -9.44 13.65 -0.45
CA GLY A 172 -8.62 13.31 -1.60
C GLY A 172 -7.17 12.90 -1.25
N MET A 173 -6.82 12.86 0.05
CA MET A 173 -5.46 12.53 0.50
C MET A 173 -5.42 11.22 1.27
N GLY A 174 -4.81 10.21 0.68
CA GLY A 174 -4.58 8.89 1.28
C GLY A 174 -3.22 8.74 1.97
N ALA A 175 -2.51 9.83 2.26
CA ALA A 175 -1.22 9.83 2.93
C ALA A 175 -1.34 10.05 4.46
N PRO A 176 -0.32 9.68 5.26
CA PRO A 176 -0.21 10.10 6.66
C PRO A 176 -0.31 11.63 6.77
N GLY A 177 -1.01 12.11 7.79
CA GLY A 177 -1.11 13.54 8.09
C GLY A 177 0.04 14.00 8.95
#